data_dc112f0fa543b5e2bc966f1604045abb
#
_entry.id   dc112f0fa543b5e2bc966f1604045abb
#
_cell.length_a   1.000
_cell.length_b   1.000
_cell.length_c   1.000
_cell.angle_alpha   90.00
_cell.angle_beta   90.00
_cell.angle_gamma   90.00
#
_symmetry.space_group_name_H-M   'P 1'
#
loop_
_entity.id
_entity.type
_entity.pdbx_description
1 polymer ?
#
loop_
_entity_poly.entity_id
_entity_poly.type
_entity_poly.pdbx_seq_one_letter_code
_entity_poly.pdbx_strand_id
1 'polypeptide(L)'
;MEKSYPPIDRLDLRLLDILQRQGALSVAEVAAQTRLSTTTCWRRIQQLEQNGVIKGRVALLDRNALGLDVTIFAHVKLETTGRDAIAEFEVAIRDRAEVLECYTLTGEWDFLLKIVTKNIKAYEAFYLDYLSRIPCVRSVNSSVAVTVIKESTALPLGI
;
A
#
# COMPACT_ATOMS: atom_id res chain seq x y z
N MET A 1 -13.88 15.47 -0.58
CA MET A 1 -14.13 15.68 -2.04
C MET A 1 -13.96 14.36 -2.74
N GLU A 2 -15.03 13.82 -3.30
CA GLU A 2 -15.01 12.59 -4.09
C GLU A 2 -14.23 12.87 -5.40
N LYS A 3 -13.13 12.16 -5.64
CA LYS A 3 -12.40 12.29 -6.90
C LYS A 3 -13.23 11.64 -8.00
N SER A 4 -13.82 12.44 -8.88
CA SER A 4 -14.45 11.93 -10.10
C SER A 4 -13.35 11.48 -11.06
N TYR A 5 -13.27 10.17 -11.29
CA TYR A 5 -12.39 9.62 -12.31
C TYR A 5 -13.12 9.56 -13.66
N PRO A 6 -12.44 9.78 -14.78
CA PRO A 6 -13.05 9.58 -16.08
C PRO A 6 -13.43 8.12 -16.31
N PRO A 7 -14.41 7.82 -17.16
CA PRO A 7 -14.81 6.46 -17.46
C PRO A 7 -13.63 5.67 -18.05
N ILE A 8 -13.40 4.49 -17.48
CA ILE A 8 -12.35 3.54 -17.90
C ILE A 8 -13.00 2.54 -18.85
N ASP A 9 -12.51 2.46 -20.08
CA ASP A 9 -13.01 1.49 -21.07
C ASP A 9 -12.32 0.12 -20.96
N ARG A 10 -12.79 -0.87 -21.77
CA ARG A 10 -12.21 -2.22 -21.78
C ARG A 10 -10.75 -2.26 -22.24
N LEU A 11 -10.35 -1.33 -23.12
CA LEU A 11 -8.96 -1.25 -23.58
C LEU A 11 -8.07 -0.69 -22.46
N ASP A 12 -8.55 0.29 -21.74
CA ASP A 12 -7.84 0.83 -20.57
C ASP A 12 -7.65 -0.25 -19.50
N LEU A 13 -8.70 -1.05 -19.22
CA LEU A 13 -8.57 -2.19 -18.29
C LEU A 13 -7.50 -3.18 -18.73
N ARG A 14 -7.43 -3.53 -20.03
CA ARG A 14 -6.37 -4.41 -20.56
C ARG A 14 -4.98 -3.81 -20.42
N LEU A 15 -4.82 -2.51 -20.72
CA LEU A 15 -3.56 -1.79 -20.51
C LEU A 15 -3.14 -1.82 -19.04
N LEU A 16 -4.07 -1.55 -18.14
CA LEU A 16 -3.85 -1.56 -16.70
C LEU A 16 -3.48 -2.96 -16.19
N ASP A 17 -4.12 -4.03 -16.69
CA ASP A 17 -3.79 -5.40 -16.26
C ASP A 17 -2.37 -5.81 -16.69
N ILE A 18 -1.95 -5.45 -17.88
CA ILE A 18 -0.57 -5.70 -18.34
C ILE A 18 0.41 -4.90 -17.49
N LEU A 19 0.18 -3.60 -17.31
CA LEU A 19 1.09 -2.72 -16.61
C LEU A 19 1.23 -3.04 -15.12
N GLN A 20 0.15 -3.44 -14.44
CA GLN A 20 0.23 -3.82 -13.02
C GLN A 20 1.00 -5.12 -12.77
N ARG A 21 1.09 -6.00 -13.78
CA ARG A 21 1.84 -7.26 -13.70
C ARG A 21 3.25 -7.16 -14.23
N GLN A 22 3.47 -6.28 -15.20
CA GLN A 22 4.73 -6.14 -15.95
C GLN A 22 5.08 -4.66 -16.11
N GLY A 23 5.31 -3.98 -14.99
CA GLY A 23 5.53 -2.52 -14.94
C GLY A 23 6.76 -2.03 -15.71
N ALA A 24 7.72 -2.93 -16.02
CA ALA A 24 8.96 -2.61 -16.73
C ALA A 24 8.81 -2.59 -18.27
N LEU A 25 7.66 -3.04 -18.81
CA LEU A 25 7.44 -3.06 -20.26
C LEU A 25 7.48 -1.65 -20.85
N SER A 26 8.13 -1.53 -22.01
CA SER A 26 8.08 -0.35 -22.86
C SER A 26 6.66 -0.17 -23.45
N VAL A 27 6.35 1.06 -23.85
CA VAL A 27 5.07 1.35 -24.52
C VAL A 27 4.89 0.52 -25.80
N ALA A 28 5.96 0.23 -26.52
CA ALA A 28 5.92 -0.58 -27.74
C ALA A 28 5.52 -2.05 -27.43
N GLU A 29 6.08 -2.62 -26.36
CA GLU A 29 5.73 -3.98 -25.93
C GLU A 29 4.29 -4.07 -25.43
N VAL A 30 3.81 -3.09 -24.67
CA VAL A 30 2.40 -3.01 -24.24
C VAL A 30 1.47 -2.84 -25.44
N ALA A 31 1.84 -2.01 -26.43
CA ALA A 31 1.08 -1.81 -27.66
C ALA A 31 0.95 -3.12 -28.46
N ALA A 32 2.04 -3.88 -28.58
CA ALA A 32 2.04 -5.18 -29.24
C ALA A 32 1.07 -6.18 -28.56
N GLN A 33 1.09 -6.26 -27.22
CA GLN A 33 0.20 -7.15 -26.45
C GLN A 33 -1.30 -6.75 -26.55
N THR A 34 -1.56 -5.44 -26.65
CA THR A 34 -2.95 -4.93 -26.76
C THR A 34 -3.46 -4.78 -28.18
N ARG A 35 -2.60 -5.03 -29.19
CA ARG A 35 -2.88 -4.82 -30.63
C ARG A 35 -3.26 -3.36 -30.94
N LEU A 36 -2.65 -2.41 -30.24
CA LEU A 36 -2.79 -0.98 -30.47
C LEU A 36 -1.58 -0.44 -31.21
N SER A 37 -1.73 0.72 -31.87
CA SER A 37 -0.56 1.48 -32.30
C SER A 37 0.19 2.04 -31.09
N THR A 38 1.50 2.18 -31.18
CA THR A 38 2.35 2.73 -30.09
C THR A 38 1.86 4.13 -29.67
N THR A 39 1.46 4.97 -30.63
CA THR A 39 0.94 6.31 -30.35
C THR A 39 -0.37 6.26 -29.55
N THR A 40 -1.30 5.37 -29.92
CA THR A 40 -2.59 5.20 -29.21
C THR A 40 -2.34 4.66 -27.81
N CYS A 41 -1.47 3.68 -27.66
CA CYS A 41 -1.10 3.09 -26.38
C CYS A 41 -0.48 4.15 -25.46
N TRP A 42 0.52 4.89 -25.96
CA TRP A 42 1.16 5.96 -25.22
C TRP A 42 0.16 7.02 -24.72
N ARG A 43 -0.70 7.51 -25.60
CA ARG A 43 -1.70 8.53 -25.28
C ARG A 43 -2.65 8.06 -24.16
N ARG A 44 -3.11 6.79 -24.21
CA ARG A 44 -3.98 6.23 -23.19
C ARG A 44 -3.27 6.07 -21.84
N ILE A 45 -2.02 5.59 -21.83
CA ILE A 45 -1.21 5.46 -20.62
C ILE A 45 -1.00 6.84 -19.98
N GLN A 46 -0.62 7.84 -20.77
CA GLN A 46 -0.46 9.22 -20.28
C GLN A 46 -1.75 9.78 -19.68
N GLN A 47 -2.89 9.51 -20.28
CA GLN A 47 -4.18 9.92 -19.75
C GLN A 47 -4.53 9.22 -18.42
N LEU A 48 -4.23 7.93 -18.29
CA LEU A 48 -4.42 7.18 -17.05
C LEU A 48 -3.49 7.67 -15.93
N GLU A 49 -2.27 8.05 -16.25
CA GLU A 49 -1.32 8.67 -15.32
C GLU A 49 -1.80 10.08 -14.89
N GLN A 50 -2.15 10.95 -15.83
CA GLN A 50 -2.64 12.32 -15.55
C GLN A 50 -3.91 12.32 -14.70
N ASN A 51 -4.80 11.36 -14.95
CA ASN A 51 -6.04 11.20 -14.18
C ASN A 51 -5.82 10.52 -12.81
N GLY A 52 -4.58 10.10 -12.50
CA GLY A 52 -4.22 9.47 -11.23
C GLY A 52 -4.75 8.03 -11.07
N VAL A 53 -5.21 7.39 -12.16
CA VAL A 53 -5.55 5.95 -12.18
C VAL A 53 -4.27 5.13 -12.02
N ILE A 54 -3.22 5.49 -12.75
CA ILE A 54 -1.86 5.00 -12.53
C ILE A 54 -1.18 6.02 -11.61
N LYS A 55 -0.91 5.62 -10.36
CA LYS A 55 -0.25 6.49 -9.38
C LYS A 55 1.26 6.60 -9.58
N GLY A 56 1.86 5.59 -10.20
CA GLY A 56 3.28 5.50 -10.44
C GLY A 56 3.71 4.07 -10.77
N ARG A 57 4.98 3.92 -11.11
CA ARG A 57 5.63 2.61 -11.32
C ARG A 57 6.82 2.52 -10.40
N VAL A 58 6.92 1.44 -9.65
CA VAL A 58 7.99 1.21 -8.68
C VAL A 58 8.59 -0.17 -8.88
N ALA A 59 9.85 -0.34 -8.49
CA ALA A 59 10.44 -1.65 -8.35
C ALA A 59 9.85 -2.36 -7.15
N LEU A 60 9.42 -3.61 -7.31
CA LEU A 60 9.06 -4.48 -6.19
C LEU A 60 10.35 -5.13 -5.67
N LEU A 61 10.63 -4.93 -4.39
CA LEU A 61 11.82 -5.44 -3.73
C LEU A 61 11.50 -6.70 -2.94
N ASP A 62 12.40 -7.67 -2.98
CA ASP A 62 12.35 -8.82 -2.08
C ASP A 62 12.87 -8.40 -0.70
N ARG A 63 11.96 -8.27 0.26
CA ARG A 63 12.26 -7.87 1.63
C ARG A 63 13.19 -8.85 2.34
N ASN A 64 13.08 -10.15 2.04
CA ASN A 64 13.94 -11.18 2.66
C ASN A 64 15.39 -11.03 2.16
N ALA A 65 15.58 -10.77 0.86
CA ALA A 65 16.90 -10.47 0.30
C ALA A 65 17.54 -9.20 0.90
N LEU A 66 16.70 -8.31 1.47
CA LEU A 66 17.15 -7.09 2.15
C LEU A 66 17.24 -7.26 3.68
N GLY A 67 17.01 -8.46 4.21
CA GLY A 67 17.06 -8.74 5.64
C GLY A 67 15.91 -8.12 6.43
N LEU A 68 14.76 -7.90 5.79
CA LEU A 68 13.53 -7.41 6.41
C LEU A 68 12.54 -8.58 6.61
N ASP A 69 12.92 -9.53 7.48
CA ASP A 69 12.31 -10.85 7.54
C ASP A 69 10.99 -10.90 8.33
N VAL A 70 10.73 -9.89 9.18
CA VAL A 70 9.59 -9.91 10.09
C VAL A 70 8.51 -8.95 9.65
N THR A 71 7.31 -9.48 9.44
CA THR A 71 6.08 -8.70 9.22
C THR A 71 5.17 -8.83 10.43
N ILE A 72 4.70 -7.70 10.92
CA ILE A 72 3.79 -7.60 12.06
C ILE A 72 2.51 -6.89 11.63
N PHE A 73 1.37 -7.41 12.04
CA PHE A 73 0.09 -6.73 11.98
C PHE A 73 -0.26 -6.26 13.39
N ALA A 74 -0.27 -4.94 13.59
CA ALA A 74 -0.55 -4.33 14.87
C ALA A 74 -1.92 -3.64 14.84
N HIS A 75 -2.86 -4.13 15.66
CA HIS A 75 -4.12 -3.47 15.92
C HIS A 75 -3.92 -2.45 17.03
N VAL A 76 -4.31 -1.20 16.78
CA VAL A 76 -4.14 -0.10 17.72
C VAL A 76 -5.51 0.38 18.19
N LYS A 77 -5.63 0.57 19.52
CA LYS A 77 -6.76 1.20 20.16
C LYS A 77 -6.35 2.54 20.72
N LEU A 78 -7.12 3.59 20.43
CA LEU A 78 -6.90 4.90 21.01
C LEU A 78 -7.61 5.06 22.36
N GLU A 79 -7.15 5.98 23.18
CA GLU A 79 -7.82 6.34 24.45
C GLU A 79 -9.20 6.96 24.19
N THR A 80 -9.31 7.77 23.15
CA THR A 80 -10.55 8.38 22.70
C THR A 80 -10.67 8.29 21.19
N THR A 81 -11.89 8.15 20.66
CA THR A 81 -12.18 8.07 19.22
C THR A 81 -12.48 9.44 18.59
N GLY A 82 -12.01 10.54 19.21
CA GLY A 82 -12.18 11.90 18.70
C GLY A 82 -11.32 12.20 17.48
N ARG A 83 -11.73 13.17 16.65
CA ARG A 83 -10.98 13.60 15.45
C ARG A 83 -9.54 14.00 15.75
N ASP A 84 -9.31 14.63 16.90
CA ASP A 84 -7.99 15.13 17.30
C ASP A 84 -7.04 13.97 17.60
N ALA A 85 -7.49 12.93 18.32
CA ALA A 85 -6.70 11.74 18.61
C ALA A 85 -6.38 10.95 17.33
N ILE A 86 -7.32 10.85 16.39
CA ILE A 86 -7.10 10.23 15.09
C ILE A 86 -6.02 11.01 14.31
N ALA A 87 -6.14 12.34 14.22
CA ALA A 87 -5.18 13.18 13.52
C ALA A 87 -3.78 13.14 14.16
N GLU A 88 -3.70 13.12 15.49
CA GLU A 88 -2.44 12.96 16.23
C GLU A 88 -1.75 11.64 15.89
N PHE A 89 -2.50 10.53 15.90
CA PHE A 89 -1.99 9.22 15.54
C PHE A 89 -1.53 9.16 14.08
N GLU A 90 -2.33 9.68 13.14
CA GLU A 90 -1.97 9.73 11.71
C GLU A 90 -0.66 10.49 11.48
N VAL A 91 -0.47 11.62 12.13
CA VAL A 91 0.77 12.41 12.04
C VAL A 91 1.95 11.62 12.61
N ALA A 92 1.77 10.96 13.75
CA ALA A 92 2.83 10.18 14.39
C ALA A 92 3.27 9.00 13.50
N ILE A 93 2.37 8.34 12.78
CA ILE A 93 2.68 7.13 11.99
C ILE A 93 3.16 7.46 10.57
N ARG A 94 2.76 8.58 9.99
CA ARG A 94 2.95 8.91 8.57
C ARG A 94 4.37 8.74 8.06
N ASP A 95 5.36 9.18 8.82
CA ASP A 95 6.76 9.21 8.39
C ASP A 95 7.59 8.06 8.96
N ARG A 96 6.93 7.01 9.47
CA ARG A 96 7.63 5.83 9.98
C ARG A 96 7.91 4.83 8.88
N ALA A 97 9.19 4.68 8.56
CA ALA A 97 9.65 3.79 7.48
C ALA A 97 9.29 2.31 7.73
N GLU A 98 9.20 1.90 9.00
CA GLU A 98 8.81 0.55 9.40
C GLU A 98 7.34 0.26 9.10
N VAL A 99 6.48 1.30 9.04
CA VAL A 99 5.04 1.17 8.80
C VAL A 99 4.76 1.29 7.31
N LEU A 100 4.50 0.17 6.65
CA LEU A 100 4.19 0.14 5.22
C LEU A 100 2.75 0.53 4.92
N GLU A 101 1.82 0.15 5.80
CA GLU A 101 0.38 0.38 5.61
C GLU A 101 -0.27 0.74 6.95
N CYS A 102 -1.21 1.68 6.90
CA CYS A 102 -2.04 2.07 8.04
C CYS A 102 -3.48 2.24 7.56
N TYR A 103 -4.39 1.52 8.20
CA TYR A 103 -5.82 1.54 7.90
C TYR A 103 -6.60 1.97 9.13
N THR A 104 -7.56 2.87 8.96
CA THR A 104 -8.60 3.11 9.96
C THR A 104 -9.63 1.98 9.88
N LEU A 105 -10.02 1.43 11.02
CA LEU A 105 -10.97 0.33 11.10
C LEU A 105 -12.29 0.79 11.71
N THR A 106 -13.35 0.06 11.38
CA THR A 106 -14.62 0.09 12.11
C THR A 106 -14.68 -1.12 13.03
N GLY A 107 -15.15 -0.95 14.28
CA GLY A 107 -15.29 -2.04 15.24
C GLY A 107 -14.43 -1.86 16.49
N GLU A 108 -13.89 -2.96 17.01
CA GLU A 108 -13.16 -2.97 18.29
C GLU A 108 -11.88 -2.14 18.27
N TRP A 109 -11.11 -2.25 17.21
CA TRP A 109 -9.84 -1.56 17.00
C TRP A 109 -9.99 -0.35 16.10
N ASP A 110 -9.20 0.70 16.33
CA ASP A 110 -9.28 1.94 15.58
C ASP A 110 -8.36 1.94 14.35
N PHE A 111 -7.18 1.29 14.46
CA PHE A 111 -6.24 1.17 13.34
C PHE A 111 -5.65 -0.22 13.21
N LEU A 112 -5.27 -0.56 11.97
CA LEU A 112 -4.43 -1.70 11.63
C LEU A 112 -3.18 -1.19 10.93
N LEU A 113 -2.02 -1.58 11.47
CA LEU A 113 -0.72 -1.30 10.87
C LEU A 113 -0.12 -2.58 10.28
N LYS A 114 0.48 -2.47 9.10
CA LYS A 114 1.43 -3.48 8.58
C LYS A 114 2.84 -2.94 8.76
N ILE A 115 3.59 -3.58 9.61
CA ILE A 115 4.93 -3.17 10.02
C ILE A 115 5.93 -4.21 9.52
N VAL A 116 7.07 -3.76 8.97
CA VAL A 116 8.16 -4.63 8.53
C VAL A 116 9.46 -4.23 9.22
N THR A 117 10.13 -5.21 9.79
CA THR A 117 11.40 -5.02 10.51
C THR A 117 12.39 -6.13 10.20
N LYS A 118 13.67 -5.92 10.55
CA LYS A 118 14.73 -6.92 10.35
C LYS A 118 14.51 -8.18 11.19
N ASN A 119 14.06 -8.02 12.42
CA ASN A 119 13.85 -9.11 13.37
C ASN A 119 12.89 -8.66 14.49
N ILE A 120 12.50 -9.59 15.36
CA ILE A 120 11.59 -9.32 16.49
C ILE A 120 12.17 -8.27 17.44
N LYS A 121 13.48 -8.26 17.68
CA LYS A 121 14.14 -7.28 18.57
C LYS A 121 14.02 -5.85 18.01
N ALA A 122 14.13 -5.68 16.70
CA ALA A 122 13.91 -4.39 16.06
C ALA A 122 12.45 -3.92 16.19
N TYR A 123 11.50 -4.85 16.10
CA TYR A 123 10.09 -4.55 16.37
C TYR A 123 9.86 -4.18 17.85
N GLU A 124 10.44 -4.93 18.78
CA GLU A 124 10.35 -4.63 20.22
C GLU A 124 10.83 -3.18 20.51
N ALA A 125 11.98 -2.79 19.94
CA ALA A 125 12.49 -1.43 20.07
C ALA A 125 11.50 -0.40 19.48
N PHE A 126 10.99 -0.63 18.27
CA PHE A 126 9.98 0.24 17.64
C PHE A 126 8.72 0.36 18.52
N TYR A 127 8.25 -0.74 19.08
CA TYR A 127 7.08 -0.76 19.96
C TYR A 127 7.32 0.03 21.25
N LEU A 128 8.39 -0.30 22.00
CA LEU A 128 8.67 0.26 23.31
C LEU A 128 9.13 1.73 23.25
N ASP A 129 9.92 2.07 22.25
CA ASP A 129 10.51 3.41 22.14
C ASP A 129 9.61 4.39 21.40
N TYR A 130 8.67 3.88 20.63
CA TYR A 130 7.83 4.73 19.79
C TYR A 130 6.34 4.44 19.89
N LEU A 131 5.86 3.30 19.39
CA LEU A 131 4.44 3.06 19.19
C LEU A 131 3.61 3.14 20.49
N SER A 132 4.12 2.53 21.56
CA SER A 132 3.49 2.55 22.89
C SER A 132 3.60 3.89 23.62
N ARG A 133 4.43 4.81 23.10
CA ARG A 133 4.63 6.16 23.69
C ARG A 133 3.81 7.24 23.01
N ILE A 134 3.07 6.92 21.97
CA ILE A 134 2.16 7.89 21.33
C ILE A 134 1.04 8.19 22.32
N PRO A 135 0.85 9.45 22.75
CA PRO A 135 -0.03 9.78 23.89
C PRO A 135 -1.46 9.32 23.72
N CYS A 136 -1.99 9.37 22.49
CA CYS A 136 -3.35 8.95 22.20
C CYS A 136 -3.54 7.42 22.13
N VAL A 137 -2.46 6.61 22.21
CA VAL A 137 -2.55 5.15 22.13
C VAL A 137 -2.87 4.53 23.49
N ARG A 138 -3.98 3.82 23.58
CA ARG A 138 -4.41 3.06 24.75
C ARG A 138 -3.80 1.68 24.83
N SER A 139 -3.88 0.95 23.71
CA SER A 139 -3.36 -0.43 23.64
C SER A 139 -3.02 -0.83 22.21
N VAL A 140 -2.09 -1.77 22.11
CA VAL A 140 -1.68 -2.37 20.83
C VAL A 140 -1.69 -3.88 20.96
N ASN A 141 -2.32 -4.56 20.02
CA ASN A 141 -2.30 -6.01 19.88
C ASN A 141 -1.53 -6.38 18.62
N SER A 142 -0.40 -7.04 18.78
CA SER A 142 0.53 -7.35 17.70
C SER A 142 0.56 -8.82 17.36
N SER A 143 0.40 -9.13 16.07
CA SER A 143 0.49 -10.49 15.52
C SER A 143 1.64 -10.56 14.53
N VAL A 144 2.56 -11.49 14.75
CA VAL A 144 3.66 -11.76 13.82
C VAL A 144 3.18 -12.69 12.72
N ALA A 145 3.36 -12.31 11.47
CA ALA A 145 3.08 -13.19 10.34
C ALA A 145 4.14 -14.28 10.25
N VAL A 146 3.73 -15.53 10.48
CA VAL A 146 4.64 -16.69 10.44
C VAL A 146 5.00 -17.07 8.99
N THR A 147 4.01 -17.02 8.09
CA THR A 147 4.18 -17.40 6.68
C THR A 147 3.33 -16.48 5.80
N VAL A 148 3.91 -16.00 4.70
CA VAL A 148 3.16 -15.30 3.66
C VAL A 148 2.65 -16.33 2.65
N ILE A 149 1.34 -16.56 2.65
CA ILE A 149 0.69 -17.49 1.72
C ILE A 149 0.46 -16.83 0.35
N LYS A 150 0.14 -15.54 0.35
CA LYS A 150 -0.10 -14.77 -0.87
C LYS A 150 0.25 -13.30 -0.66
N GLU A 151 1.01 -12.76 -1.57
CA GLU A 151 1.28 -11.32 -1.66
C GLU A 151 1.13 -10.90 -3.13
N SER A 152 0.33 -9.91 -3.40
CA SER A 152 0.11 -9.40 -4.75
C SER A 152 -0.26 -7.93 -4.72
N THR A 153 0.33 -7.16 -5.61
CA THR A 153 -0.03 -5.75 -5.85
C THR A 153 -1.07 -5.59 -6.97
N ALA A 154 -1.37 -6.69 -7.69
CA ALA A 154 -2.31 -6.66 -8.80
C ALA A 154 -3.77 -6.62 -8.30
N LEU A 155 -4.50 -5.59 -8.73
CA LEU A 155 -5.93 -5.41 -8.46
C LEU A 155 -6.78 -6.32 -9.35
N PRO A 156 -7.92 -6.85 -8.85
CA PRO A 156 -8.85 -7.68 -9.63
C PRO A 156 -9.70 -6.80 -10.56
N LEU A 157 -9.25 -6.61 -11.80
CA LEU A 157 -9.92 -5.71 -12.76
C LEU A 157 -11.14 -6.34 -13.48
N GLY A 158 -11.43 -7.60 -13.26
CA GLY A 158 -12.64 -8.26 -13.81
C GLY A 158 -12.66 -8.46 -15.32
N ILE A 159 -11.49 -8.64 -15.95
CA ILE A 159 -11.30 -8.89 -17.40
C ILE A 159 -10.88 -10.30 -17.69
#